data_3475722b7da0e8b8cfb0af4bf5d1c923
#
_entry.id   3475722b7da0e8b8cfb0af4bf5d1c923
#
_cell.length_a   1.000
_cell.length_b   1.000
_cell.length_c   1.000
_cell.angle_alpha   90.00
_cell.angle_beta   90.00
_cell.angle_gamma   90.00
#
_symmetry.space_group_name_H-M   'P 1'
#
loop_
_entity.id
_entity.type
_entity.pdbx_description
1 polymer ?
#
loop_
_entity_poly.entity_id
_entity_poly.type
_entity_poly.pdbx_seq_one_letter_code
_entity_poly.pdbx_strand_id
1 'polypeptide(L)'
;MKSFGIHGPMAHHKTLALRCCCFAALLLWSVLPAMAAEGSDCTFRNTAFKSGEQLSYNLYYNWKFLWVKAGTAGMYTVQSRYEGKPAYRCSLTTRGNGRLDNFFVLRDTLLCYNSLEMEPLYFRKGAREGKRYTVDEVFYSYSGGKCHVRQHRMHNDGTHSWARNSYNDCVYDMMSIFMRARSFNPANWKEGFVVNFPIVDGDDRTPAQIRFDGRTTVKADNGTKYQCLRLAYLELEDKKYKRIVDFYVTDDDNHIPIRLDMFLRFGSAKAFLYDMKGQRN
;
A
#
# COMPACT_ATOMS: atom_id res chain seq x y z
N MET A 1 -84.51 -4.40 -57.16
CA MET A 1 -84.56 -3.22 -58.06
C MET A 1 -83.29 -2.42 -57.87
N LYS A 2 -82.46 -2.41 -58.85
CA LYS A 2 -81.75 -1.26 -59.45
C LYS A 2 -80.95 -0.38 -58.41
N SER A 3 -79.71 -0.01 -58.53
CA SER A 3 -78.88 0.20 -59.73
C SER A 3 -77.53 0.74 -59.32
N PHE A 4 -76.50 0.35 -59.97
CA PHE A 4 -75.34 1.11 -60.50
C PHE A 4 -74.84 2.29 -59.66
N GLY A 5 -73.56 2.53 -59.53
CA GLY A 5 -72.39 2.39 -60.38
C GLY A 5 -71.17 3.09 -59.87
N ILE A 6 -70.07 2.58 -60.28
CA ILE A 6 -68.97 3.17 -61.07
C ILE A 6 -67.92 4.03 -60.38
N HIS A 7 -66.67 3.53 -60.42
CA HIS A 7 -65.36 4.16 -60.65
C HIS A 7 -64.83 5.19 -59.76
N GLY A 8 -63.67 5.05 -59.29
CA GLY A 8 -62.39 4.98 -59.93
C GLY A 8 -61.26 5.42 -58.93
N PRO A 9 -60.00 5.46 -59.34
CA PRO A 9 -58.89 4.97 -58.51
C PRO A 9 -58.04 6.13 -57.95
N MET A 10 -56.92 5.77 -57.31
CA MET A 10 -55.83 6.60 -56.82
C MET A 10 -55.84 6.80 -55.30
N ALA A 11 -54.77 6.67 -54.58
CA ALA A 11 -53.37 6.47 -54.91
C ALA A 11 -52.66 5.99 -53.67
N HIS A 12 -51.71 5.09 -53.88
CA HIS A 12 -50.59 4.82 -53.00
C HIS A 12 -49.93 6.14 -52.60
N HIS A 13 -49.72 6.37 -51.29
CA HIS A 13 -48.64 7.16 -50.71
C HIS A 13 -48.88 7.48 -49.22
N LYS A 14 -49.01 6.48 -48.35
CA LYS A 14 -48.95 6.74 -46.88
C LYS A 14 -48.24 5.66 -46.04
N THR A 15 -47.48 4.75 -46.62
CA THR A 15 -46.82 3.67 -45.84
C THR A 15 -45.30 3.78 -45.75
N LEU A 16 -44.70 4.86 -46.28
CA LEU A 16 -43.22 5.00 -46.22
C LEU A 16 -42.70 5.90 -45.09
N ALA A 17 -43.57 6.75 -44.54
CA ALA A 17 -43.16 7.69 -43.47
C ALA A 17 -43.16 7.06 -42.06
N LEU A 18 -43.85 5.93 -41.87
CA LEU A 18 -43.97 5.32 -40.51
C LEU A 18 -42.85 4.31 -40.18
N ARG A 19 -42.09 3.86 -41.20
CA ARG A 19 -40.94 2.93 -40.99
C ARG A 19 -39.62 3.63 -40.70
N CYS A 20 -39.45 4.91 -41.00
CA CYS A 20 -38.23 5.65 -40.68
C CYS A 20 -38.22 6.16 -39.23
N CYS A 21 -39.35 6.41 -38.56
CA CYS A 21 -39.38 6.88 -37.18
C CYS A 21 -39.04 5.77 -36.15
N CYS A 22 -39.28 4.46 -36.48
CA CYS A 22 -38.97 3.39 -35.56
C CYS A 22 -37.47 3.00 -35.56
N PHE A 23 -36.74 3.29 -36.63
CA PHE A 23 -35.28 3.05 -36.68
C PHE A 23 -34.46 4.15 -35.99
N ALA A 24 -34.97 5.39 -35.96
CA ALA A 24 -34.31 6.50 -35.24
C ALA A 24 -34.49 6.41 -33.72
N ALA A 25 -35.56 5.77 -33.22
CA ALA A 25 -35.81 5.61 -31.78
C ALA A 25 -34.99 4.46 -31.14
N LEU A 26 -34.50 3.50 -31.98
CA LEU A 26 -33.66 2.37 -31.51
C LEU A 26 -32.16 2.69 -31.43
N LEU A 27 -31.71 3.81 -32.04
CA LEU A 27 -30.32 4.24 -32.02
C LEU A 27 -30.00 5.23 -30.88
N LEU A 28 -31.02 5.70 -30.14
CA LEU A 28 -30.86 6.63 -29.02
C LEU A 28 -30.77 5.95 -27.65
N TRP A 29 -30.79 4.62 -27.58
CA TRP A 29 -30.79 3.90 -26.28
C TRP A 29 -29.48 3.21 -25.95
N SER A 30 -28.37 3.52 -26.62
CA SER A 30 -27.07 2.86 -26.37
C SER A 30 -25.93 3.78 -25.93
N VAL A 31 -26.24 4.98 -25.47
CA VAL A 31 -25.25 5.80 -24.73
C VAL A 31 -25.73 5.94 -23.30
N LEU A 32 -25.76 4.83 -22.57
CA LEU A 32 -25.51 4.93 -21.14
C LEU A 32 -24.07 5.45 -20.99
N PRO A 33 -23.85 6.62 -20.36
CA PRO A 33 -22.50 6.96 -19.96
C PRO A 33 -22.06 5.80 -19.07
N ALA A 34 -21.02 5.10 -19.47
CA ALA A 34 -20.25 4.31 -18.51
C ALA A 34 -19.88 5.34 -17.44
N MET A 35 -20.55 5.28 -16.29
CA MET A 35 -20.06 5.93 -15.09
C MET A 35 -18.69 5.31 -14.89
N ALA A 36 -17.64 6.02 -15.31
CA ALA A 36 -16.31 5.76 -14.85
C ALA A 36 -16.46 5.67 -13.34
N ALA A 37 -16.19 4.52 -12.78
CA ALA A 37 -16.06 4.40 -11.33
C ALA A 37 -15.07 5.51 -10.97
N GLU A 38 -15.51 6.51 -10.23
CA GLU A 38 -14.60 7.51 -9.67
C GLU A 38 -13.58 6.70 -8.88
N GLY A 39 -12.39 6.49 -9.51
CA GLY A 39 -11.28 5.86 -8.85
C GLY A 39 -11.01 6.66 -7.58
N SER A 40 -10.75 5.99 -6.48
CA SER A 40 -10.35 6.71 -5.29
C SER A 40 -9.04 7.44 -5.60
N ASP A 41 -8.80 8.63 -5.05
CA ASP A 41 -7.52 9.33 -5.14
C ASP A 41 -6.35 8.53 -4.49
N CYS A 42 -6.66 7.32 -3.98
CA CYS A 42 -5.71 6.42 -3.33
C CYS A 42 -4.92 5.54 -4.29
N THR A 43 -5.28 5.54 -5.57
CA THR A 43 -4.54 4.77 -6.59
C THR A 43 -3.14 5.33 -6.82
N PHE A 44 -2.21 4.45 -7.19
CA PHE A 44 -0.84 4.80 -7.53
C PHE A 44 -0.22 3.74 -8.44
N ARG A 45 0.57 4.17 -9.42
CA ARG A 45 1.23 3.24 -10.33
C ARG A 45 2.47 2.63 -9.68
N ASN A 46 2.51 1.31 -9.54
CA ASN A 46 3.71 0.61 -9.13
C ASN A 46 4.77 0.62 -10.25
N THR A 47 5.95 1.15 -9.97
CA THR A 47 7.12 1.16 -10.86
C THR A 47 8.31 0.40 -10.29
N ALA A 48 8.30 0.02 -9.01
CA ALA A 48 9.48 -0.39 -8.26
C ALA A 48 9.64 -1.90 -8.10
N PHE A 49 8.57 -2.68 -8.05
CA PHE A 49 8.65 -4.11 -7.76
C PHE A 49 7.74 -4.95 -8.68
N LYS A 50 7.99 -6.24 -8.72
CA LYS A 50 7.14 -7.23 -9.38
C LYS A 50 6.85 -8.43 -8.47
N SER A 51 5.94 -9.28 -8.92
CA SER A 51 5.64 -10.55 -8.25
C SER A 51 6.87 -11.45 -8.21
N GLY A 52 7.16 -12.00 -7.04
CA GLY A 52 8.30 -12.89 -6.80
C GLY A 52 9.50 -12.18 -6.17
N GLU A 53 9.42 -10.87 -5.89
CA GLU A 53 10.51 -10.18 -5.19
C GLU A 53 10.68 -10.71 -3.76
N GLN A 54 11.92 -11.02 -3.41
CA GLN A 54 12.34 -11.47 -2.08
C GLN A 54 13.53 -10.64 -1.63
N LEU A 55 13.45 -10.10 -0.41
CA LEU A 55 14.50 -9.33 0.23
C LEU A 55 14.79 -9.93 1.60
N SER A 56 16.05 -10.20 1.90
CA SER A 56 16.49 -10.84 3.14
C SER A 56 17.45 -9.93 3.90
N TYR A 57 17.23 -9.79 5.20
CA TYR A 57 17.94 -8.86 6.05
C TYR A 57 18.54 -9.55 7.27
N ASN A 58 19.71 -9.09 7.70
CA ASN A 58 20.25 -9.31 9.03
C ASN A 58 19.85 -8.13 9.93
N LEU A 59 19.36 -8.46 11.14
CA LEU A 59 18.93 -7.48 12.14
C LEU A 59 20.00 -7.35 13.21
N TYR A 60 20.31 -6.11 13.57
CA TYR A 60 21.25 -5.76 14.62
C TYR A 60 20.56 -4.84 15.64
N TYR A 61 20.90 -5.03 16.92
CA TYR A 61 20.43 -4.21 18.01
C TYR A 61 21.61 -3.61 18.77
N ASN A 62 21.49 -2.33 19.16
CA ASN A 62 22.50 -1.68 19.99
C ASN A 62 22.28 -2.03 21.46
N TRP A 63 23.18 -2.84 22.02
CA TRP A 63 23.18 -3.19 23.42
C TRP A 63 24.42 -2.59 24.10
N LYS A 64 24.22 -1.66 25.04
CA LYS A 64 25.30 -1.03 25.79
C LYS A 64 26.50 -0.62 24.92
N PHE A 65 26.22 0.12 23.83
CA PHE A 65 27.21 0.60 22.84
C PHE A 65 27.79 -0.47 21.90
N LEU A 66 27.39 -1.71 22.00
CA LEU A 66 27.77 -2.77 21.05
C LEU A 66 26.62 -3.15 20.13
N TRP A 67 26.91 -3.29 18.85
CA TRP A 67 25.97 -3.83 17.88
C TRP A 67 26.05 -5.36 17.87
N VAL A 68 24.95 -5.99 18.26
CA VAL A 68 24.83 -7.46 18.26
C VAL A 68 23.83 -7.89 17.22
N LYS A 69 24.14 -9.00 16.50
CA LYS A 69 23.19 -9.58 15.56
C LYS A 69 22.01 -10.14 16.34
N ALA A 70 20.85 -9.49 16.16
CA ALA A 70 19.63 -9.79 16.91
C ALA A 70 18.73 -10.82 16.22
N GLY A 71 18.84 -10.95 14.89
CA GLY A 71 17.98 -11.85 14.14
C GLY A 71 18.07 -11.65 12.64
N THR A 72 17.00 -12.06 11.95
CA THR A 72 16.81 -11.89 10.51
C THR A 72 15.41 -11.40 10.22
N ALA A 73 15.25 -10.78 9.04
CA ALA A 73 13.94 -10.47 8.48
C ALA A 73 13.89 -10.89 7.01
N GLY A 74 12.71 -11.30 6.55
CA GLY A 74 12.44 -11.60 5.16
C GLY A 74 11.21 -10.87 4.67
N MET A 75 11.31 -10.21 3.52
CA MET A 75 10.18 -9.59 2.84
C MET A 75 9.90 -10.31 1.53
N TYR A 76 8.64 -10.62 1.27
CA TYR A 76 8.20 -11.30 0.06
C TYR A 76 6.99 -10.59 -0.54
N THR A 77 7.09 -10.22 -1.82
CA THR A 77 6.02 -9.56 -2.57
C THR A 77 5.56 -10.45 -3.71
N VAL A 78 4.26 -10.72 -3.80
CA VAL A 78 3.68 -11.58 -4.84
C VAL A 78 2.31 -11.06 -5.28
N GLN A 79 1.97 -11.26 -6.56
CA GLN A 79 0.59 -11.12 -7.01
C GLN A 79 -0.25 -12.26 -6.42
N SER A 80 -1.41 -11.92 -5.89
CA SER A 80 -2.33 -12.79 -5.17
C SER A 80 -3.76 -12.32 -5.40
N ARG A 81 -4.68 -12.74 -4.56
CA ARG A 81 -6.05 -12.26 -4.53
C ARG A 81 -6.43 -11.85 -3.10
N TYR A 82 -7.20 -10.78 -2.99
CA TYR A 82 -7.87 -10.37 -1.77
C TYR A 82 -9.37 -10.28 -2.04
N GLU A 83 -10.19 -11.02 -1.30
CA GLU A 83 -11.64 -11.12 -1.53
C GLU A 83 -12.01 -11.41 -3.01
N GLY A 84 -11.26 -12.32 -3.64
CA GLY A 84 -11.46 -12.73 -5.04
C GLY A 84 -10.90 -11.77 -6.09
N LYS A 85 -10.49 -10.55 -5.74
CA LYS A 85 -9.94 -9.55 -6.65
C LYS A 85 -8.40 -9.67 -6.74
N PRO A 86 -7.78 -9.42 -7.92
CA PRO A 86 -6.32 -9.39 -8.04
C PRO A 86 -5.72 -8.32 -7.11
N ALA A 87 -4.61 -8.69 -6.43
CA ALA A 87 -3.94 -7.81 -5.50
C ALA A 87 -2.45 -8.15 -5.39
N TYR A 88 -1.62 -7.20 -4.98
CA TYR A 88 -0.29 -7.46 -4.45
C TYR A 88 -0.41 -7.82 -2.98
N ARG A 89 0.24 -8.92 -2.59
CA ARG A 89 0.47 -9.30 -1.20
C ARG A 89 1.93 -9.08 -0.87
N CYS A 90 2.21 -8.27 0.14
CA CYS A 90 3.56 -8.15 0.70
C CYS A 90 3.55 -8.65 2.14
N SER A 91 4.49 -9.52 2.47
CA SER A 91 4.67 -10.07 3.82
C SER A 91 6.09 -9.82 4.30
N LEU A 92 6.22 -9.37 5.55
CA LEU A 92 7.48 -9.20 6.27
C LEU A 92 7.43 -10.08 7.52
N THR A 93 8.45 -10.92 7.69
CA THR A 93 8.60 -11.76 8.89
C THR A 93 9.92 -11.47 9.55
N THR A 94 9.92 -11.33 10.88
CA THR A 94 11.15 -11.22 11.66
C THR A 94 11.33 -12.45 12.54
N ARG A 95 12.60 -12.85 12.75
CA ARG A 95 12.97 -13.93 13.67
C ARG A 95 14.16 -13.50 14.48
N GLY A 96 14.02 -13.50 15.80
CA GLY A 96 15.11 -13.32 16.74
C GLY A 96 16.16 -14.43 16.63
N ASN A 97 17.37 -14.13 17.07
CA ASN A 97 18.42 -15.15 17.23
C ASN A 97 18.07 -15.99 18.48
N GLY A 98 18.03 -17.33 18.35
CA GLY A 98 17.67 -18.24 19.43
C GLY A 98 18.47 -18.07 20.73
N ARG A 99 19.70 -17.54 20.66
CA ARG A 99 20.47 -17.18 21.86
C ARG A 99 19.90 -15.96 22.58
N LEU A 100 19.25 -15.05 21.87
CA LEU A 100 18.58 -13.86 22.43
C LEU A 100 17.13 -14.14 22.84
N ASP A 101 16.50 -15.21 22.31
CA ASP A 101 15.15 -15.61 22.68
C ASP A 101 14.99 -15.88 24.19
N ASN A 102 16.09 -16.26 24.88
CA ASN A 102 16.10 -16.41 26.34
C ASN A 102 15.96 -15.07 27.09
N PHE A 103 16.29 -13.96 26.44
CA PHE A 103 16.18 -12.60 27.01
C PHE A 103 15.01 -11.84 26.40
N PHE A 104 14.79 -11.95 25.11
CA PHE A 104 13.76 -11.24 24.38
C PHE A 104 13.36 -11.97 23.09
N VAL A 105 12.15 -12.49 23.06
CA VAL A 105 11.58 -13.13 21.85
C VAL A 105 11.14 -12.05 20.89
N LEU A 106 11.66 -12.06 19.65
CA LEU A 106 11.24 -11.20 18.55
C LEU A 106 10.69 -12.08 17.42
N ARG A 107 9.38 -12.05 17.21
CA ARG A 107 8.71 -12.76 16.11
C ARG A 107 7.52 -11.95 15.64
N ASP A 108 7.78 -11.06 14.71
CA ASP A 108 6.73 -10.25 14.12
C ASP A 108 6.42 -10.71 12.72
N THR A 109 5.17 -10.64 12.36
CA THR A 109 4.66 -10.83 11.01
C THR A 109 3.85 -9.62 10.62
N LEU A 110 4.23 -8.99 9.51
CA LEU A 110 3.46 -7.93 8.89
C LEU A 110 2.99 -8.43 7.53
N LEU A 111 1.77 -8.10 7.18
CA LEU A 111 1.14 -8.48 5.92
C LEU A 111 0.31 -7.32 5.42
N CYS A 112 0.46 -6.96 4.14
CA CYS A 112 -0.50 -6.08 3.50
C CYS A 112 -1.00 -6.66 2.17
N TYR A 113 -2.20 -6.26 1.80
CA TYR A 113 -2.74 -6.39 0.46
C TYR A 113 -3.03 -5.01 -0.09
N ASN A 114 -2.54 -4.75 -1.30
CA ASN A 114 -2.88 -3.56 -2.06
C ASN A 114 -3.48 -3.99 -3.40
N SER A 115 -4.40 -3.20 -3.97
CA SER A 115 -4.89 -3.42 -5.32
C SER A 115 -3.72 -3.40 -6.32
N LEU A 116 -3.96 -3.75 -7.59
CA LEU A 116 -2.92 -3.60 -8.63
C LEU A 116 -2.56 -2.13 -8.88
N GLU A 117 -3.46 -1.21 -8.55
CA GLU A 117 -3.27 0.24 -8.55
C GLU A 117 -2.79 0.78 -7.19
N MET A 118 -2.26 -0.09 -6.32
CA MET A 118 -1.64 0.26 -5.05
C MET A 118 -2.56 0.91 -4.00
N GLU A 119 -3.88 0.78 -4.11
CA GLU A 119 -4.80 1.12 -3.03
C GLU A 119 -4.65 0.13 -1.87
N PRO A 120 -4.49 0.57 -0.62
CA PRO A 120 -4.55 -0.32 0.54
C PRO A 120 -5.87 -1.09 0.59
N LEU A 121 -5.84 -2.40 0.84
CA LEU A 121 -7.03 -3.24 1.00
C LEU A 121 -7.09 -3.86 2.39
N TYR A 122 -5.95 -4.30 2.89
CA TYR A 122 -5.85 -4.96 4.19
C TYR A 122 -4.43 -4.89 4.73
N PHE A 123 -4.32 -4.70 6.02
CA PHE A 123 -3.06 -4.79 6.76
C PHE A 123 -3.24 -5.63 8.01
N ARG A 124 -2.20 -6.38 8.37
CA ARG A 124 -2.13 -7.12 9.64
C ARG A 124 -0.70 -7.07 10.18
N LYS A 125 -0.58 -6.74 11.45
CA LYS A 125 0.64 -6.86 12.23
C LYS A 125 0.37 -7.81 13.40
N GLY A 126 1.07 -8.94 13.43
CA GLY A 126 1.13 -9.81 14.60
C GLY A 126 2.50 -9.65 15.24
N ALA A 127 2.58 -9.06 16.42
CA ALA A 127 3.83 -8.77 17.10
C ALA A 127 3.97 -9.62 18.37
N ARG A 128 5.04 -10.44 18.42
CA ARG A 128 5.42 -11.17 19.62
C ARG A 128 6.73 -10.63 20.17
N GLU A 129 6.63 -9.81 21.20
CA GLU A 129 7.73 -9.13 21.85
C GLU A 129 7.86 -9.63 23.30
N GLY A 130 8.83 -10.50 23.54
CA GLY A 130 8.97 -11.19 24.82
C GLY A 130 7.75 -12.05 25.14
N LYS A 131 7.04 -11.75 26.24
CA LYS A 131 5.80 -12.43 26.65
C LYS A 131 4.53 -11.80 26.05
N ARG A 132 4.63 -10.62 25.44
CA ARG A 132 3.49 -9.92 24.85
C ARG A 132 3.21 -10.44 23.46
N TYR A 133 1.92 -10.61 23.15
CA TYR A 133 1.46 -10.85 21.81
C TYR A 133 0.25 -9.96 21.51
N THR A 134 0.34 -9.18 20.43
CA THR A 134 -0.73 -8.30 19.98
C THR A 134 -0.96 -8.52 18.49
N VAL A 135 -2.19 -8.25 18.05
CA VAL A 135 -2.53 -8.22 16.62
C VAL A 135 -3.22 -6.91 16.32
N ASP A 136 -2.75 -6.20 15.29
CA ASP A 136 -3.40 -5.04 14.71
C ASP A 136 -3.80 -5.37 13.27
N GLU A 137 -5.05 -5.04 12.91
CA GLU A 137 -5.58 -5.24 11.57
C GLU A 137 -6.29 -3.98 11.08
N VAL A 138 -6.12 -3.67 9.81
CA VAL A 138 -6.78 -2.56 9.14
C VAL A 138 -7.43 -3.07 7.87
N PHE A 139 -8.73 -2.81 7.72
CA PHE A 139 -9.53 -3.15 6.55
C PHE A 139 -9.94 -1.86 5.87
N TYR A 140 -9.73 -1.78 4.56
CA TYR A 140 -10.01 -0.61 3.76
C TYR A 140 -11.14 -0.89 2.77
N SER A 141 -11.98 0.12 2.54
CA SER A 141 -12.94 0.13 1.45
C SER A 141 -13.15 1.57 0.95
N TYR A 142 -13.56 1.70 -0.31
CA TYR A 142 -13.65 2.98 -0.99
C TYR A 142 -15.04 3.15 -1.58
N SER A 143 -15.73 4.22 -1.23
CA SER A 143 -17.02 4.58 -1.80
C SER A 143 -17.34 6.06 -1.57
N GLY A 144 -18.06 6.68 -2.51
CA GLY A 144 -18.46 8.08 -2.42
C GLY A 144 -17.26 9.05 -2.28
N GLY A 145 -16.13 8.76 -2.94
CA GLY A 145 -14.92 9.57 -2.86
C GLY A 145 -14.22 9.52 -1.49
N LYS A 146 -14.54 8.56 -0.62
CA LYS A 146 -13.98 8.43 0.72
C LYS A 146 -13.24 7.12 0.91
N CYS A 147 -12.20 7.17 1.74
CA CYS A 147 -11.52 6.01 2.31
C CYS A 147 -12.19 5.64 3.64
N HIS A 148 -12.81 4.47 3.68
CA HIS A 148 -13.43 3.91 4.90
C HIS A 148 -12.47 2.91 5.51
N VAL A 149 -12.20 3.06 6.80
CA VAL A 149 -11.25 2.25 7.54
C VAL A 149 -11.95 1.59 8.72
N ARG A 150 -11.77 0.28 8.85
CA ARG A 150 -12.15 -0.49 10.04
C ARG A 150 -10.88 -1.07 10.65
N GLN A 151 -10.59 -0.68 11.87
CA GLN A 151 -9.41 -1.08 12.64
C GLN A 151 -9.81 -2.08 13.71
N HIS A 152 -8.97 -3.07 13.91
CA HIS A 152 -9.12 -4.10 14.93
C HIS A 152 -7.81 -4.26 15.68
N ARG A 153 -7.88 -4.30 17.01
CA ARG A 153 -6.74 -4.64 17.86
C ARG A 153 -7.11 -5.77 18.82
N MET A 154 -6.29 -6.81 18.83
CA MET A 154 -6.25 -7.79 19.89
C MET A 154 -5.14 -7.42 20.86
N HIS A 155 -5.48 -7.12 22.09
CA HIS A 155 -4.57 -6.75 23.18
C HIS A 155 -3.86 -7.98 23.76
N ASN A 156 -2.78 -7.77 24.49
CA ASN A 156 -2.00 -8.85 25.09
C ASN A 156 -2.77 -9.70 26.10
N ASP A 157 -3.81 -9.18 26.70
CA ASP A 157 -4.73 -9.90 27.61
C ASP A 157 -5.82 -10.68 26.87
N GLY A 158 -5.81 -10.65 25.52
CA GLY A 158 -6.80 -11.31 24.67
C GLY A 158 -8.09 -10.51 24.46
N THR A 159 -8.23 -9.32 25.02
CA THR A 159 -9.35 -8.42 24.73
C THR A 159 -9.24 -7.82 23.32
N HIS A 160 -10.38 -7.41 22.76
CA HIS A 160 -10.45 -6.85 21.41
C HIS A 160 -11.05 -5.46 21.43
N SER A 161 -10.47 -4.54 20.64
CA SER A 161 -11.06 -3.24 20.34
C SER A 161 -11.29 -3.07 18.85
N TRP A 162 -12.28 -2.22 18.49
CA TRP A 162 -12.64 -1.91 17.13
C TRP A 162 -12.90 -0.44 16.96
N ALA A 163 -12.37 0.16 15.88
CA ALA A 163 -12.67 1.51 15.46
C ALA A 163 -13.15 1.51 14.00
N ARG A 164 -14.00 2.49 13.63
CA ARG A 164 -14.48 2.70 12.28
C ARG A 164 -14.46 4.18 11.96
N ASN A 165 -13.80 4.54 10.88
CA ASN A 165 -13.63 5.92 10.47
C ASN A 165 -13.81 6.04 8.95
N SER A 166 -14.14 7.24 8.49
CA SER A 166 -14.22 7.58 7.07
C SER A 166 -13.48 8.88 6.83
N TYR A 167 -12.59 8.89 5.85
CA TYR A 167 -11.71 10.00 5.54
C TYR A 167 -11.94 10.48 4.11
N ASN A 168 -11.79 11.77 3.86
CA ASN A 168 -11.84 12.36 2.51
C ASN A 168 -10.49 12.22 1.78
N ASP A 169 -9.43 11.93 2.53
CA ASP A 169 -8.08 11.70 2.05
C ASP A 169 -7.67 10.22 2.21
N CYS A 170 -6.65 9.80 1.49
CA CYS A 170 -6.08 8.46 1.64
C CYS A 170 -5.34 8.33 2.94
N VAL A 171 -5.59 7.24 3.65
CA VAL A 171 -4.84 6.85 4.84
C VAL A 171 -4.13 5.52 4.57
N TYR A 172 -3.00 5.31 5.21
CA TYR A 172 -2.14 4.15 4.96
C TYR A 172 -1.80 3.45 6.26
N ASP A 173 -1.54 2.16 6.20
CA ASP A 173 -0.75 1.43 7.17
C ASP A 173 0.75 1.52 6.80
N MET A 174 1.61 1.09 7.74
CA MET A 174 3.07 1.17 7.56
C MET A 174 3.60 0.36 6.37
N MET A 175 2.96 -0.76 6.01
CA MET A 175 3.40 -1.58 4.87
C MET A 175 2.90 -1.01 3.54
N SER A 176 1.66 -0.55 3.48
CA SER A 176 1.10 0.04 2.25
C SER A 176 1.81 1.32 1.86
N ILE A 177 2.13 2.22 2.82
CA ILE A 177 2.91 3.42 2.51
C ILE A 177 4.36 3.07 2.11
N PHE A 178 4.97 2.08 2.77
CA PHE A 178 6.29 1.61 2.39
C PHE A 178 6.32 1.10 0.94
N MET A 179 5.36 0.25 0.54
CA MET A 179 5.25 -0.26 -0.82
C MET A 179 5.03 0.86 -1.84
N ARG A 180 4.14 1.82 -1.53
CA ARG A 180 3.87 2.99 -2.37
C ARG A 180 5.09 3.89 -2.51
N ALA A 181 5.81 4.16 -1.42
CA ALA A 181 6.97 5.06 -1.39
C ALA A 181 8.12 4.57 -2.29
N ARG A 182 8.26 3.27 -2.50
CA ARG A 182 9.23 2.69 -3.44
C ARG A 182 9.00 3.11 -4.89
N SER A 183 7.79 3.53 -5.24
CA SER A 183 7.46 4.02 -6.58
C SER A 183 7.42 5.55 -6.69
N PHE A 184 7.88 6.29 -5.67
CA PHE A 184 8.02 7.75 -5.78
C PHE A 184 9.15 8.11 -6.76
N ASN A 185 8.99 9.24 -7.45
CA ASN A 185 10.03 9.75 -8.35
C ASN A 185 10.87 10.85 -7.66
N PRO A 186 12.09 10.55 -7.22
CA PRO A 186 12.94 11.50 -6.50
C PRO A 186 13.80 12.39 -7.44
N ALA A 187 13.62 12.34 -8.75
CA ALA A 187 14.50 13.01 -9.72
C ALA A 187 14.70 14.51 -9.44
N ASN A 188 13.65 15.19 -8.98
CA ASN A 188 13.67 16.64 -8.71
C ASN A 188 13.69 16.98 -7.21
N TRP A 189 13.89 15.99 -6.34
CA TRP A 189 13.90 16.24 -4.90
C TRP A 189 15.18 16.91 -4.46
N LYS A 190 15.03 17.94 -3.64
CA LYS A 190 16.13 18.59 -2.91
C LYS A 190 16.09 18.12 -1.45
N GLU A 191 17.22 18.16 -0.77
CA GLU A 191 17.27 17.87 0.66
C GLU A 191 16.24 18.72 1.43
N GLY A 192 15.51 18.06 2.31
CA GLY A 192 14.36 18.64 3.03
C GLY A 192 13.03 18.52 2.31
N PHE A 193 12.96 18.02 1.06
CA PHE A 193 11.67 17.74 0.41
C PHE A 193 10.85 16.73 1.21
N VAL A 194 9.55 16.99 1.37
CA VAL A 194 8.65 16.21 2.22
C VAL A 194 7.43 15.74 1.45
N VAL A 195 7.10 14.47 1.61
CA VAL A 195 5.80 13.89 1.22
C VAL A 195 5.00 13.66 2.49
N ASN A 196 3.84 14.31 2.61
CA ASN A 196 2.93 14.17 3.74
C ASN A 196 1.86 13.12 3.46
N PHE A 197 1.51 12.35 4.46
CA PHE A 197 0.40 11.39 4.42
C PHE A 197 -0.06 11.06 5.85
N PRO A 198 -1.31 10.66 6.06
CA PRO A 198 -1.75 10.11 7.32
C PRO A 198 -1.52 8.60 7.38
N ILE A 199 -1.10 8.13 8.56
CA ILE A 199 -0.99 6.70 8.86
C ILE A 199 -2.06 6.31 9.88
N VAL A 200 -2.54 5.07 9.79
CA VAL A 200 -3.42 4.45 10.79
C VAL A 200 -2.68 3.30 11.46
N ASP A 201 -2.64 3.33 12.80
CA ASP A 201 -2.06 2.27 13.64
C ASP A 201 -2.92 2.13 14.91
N GLY A 202 -3.32 0.90 15.21
CA GLY A 202 -4.29 0.65 16.28
C GLY A 202 -5.61 1.37 16.03
N ASP A 203 -6.00 2.28 16.94
CA ASP A 203 -7.24 3.05 16.83
C ASP A 203 -6.99 4.49 16.33
N ASP A 204 -5.73 4.86 16.14
CA ASP A 204 -5.30 6.24 15.88
C ASP A 204 -5.05 6.51 14.39
N ARG A 205 -5.23 7.78 14.00
CA ARG A 205 -4.79 8.37 12.75
C ARG A 205 -3.76 9.45 13.05
N THR A 206 -2.53 9.23 12.60
CA THR A 206 -1.39 10.11 12.87
C THR A 206 -0.86 10.72 11.58
N PRO A 207 -0.65 12.06 11.52
CA PRO A 207 0.10 12.68 10.43
C PRO A 207 1.54 12.14 10.39
N ALA A 208 1.98 11.75 9.19
CA ALA A 208 3.32 11.24 8.97
C ALA A 208 3.96 11.86 7.73
N GLN A 209 5.28 11.72 7.62
CA GLN A 209 6.07 12.28 6.54
C GLN A 209 7.17 11.31 6.12
N ILE A 210 7.44 11.30 4.81
CA ILE A 210 8.74 10.87 4.29
C ILE A 210 9.50 12.11 3.86
N ARG A 211 10.69 12.34 4.45
CA ARG A 211 11.57 13.45 4.12
C ARG A 211 12.82 12.93 3.43
N PHE A 212 13.18 13.56 2.32
CA PHE A 212 14.42 13.28 1.62
C PHE A 212 15.60 14.00 2.31
N ASP A 213 16.56 13.23 2.79
CA ASP A 213 17.75 13.71 3.52
C ASP A 213 19.04 13.57 2.69
N GLY A 214 18.93 13.49 1.35
CA GLY A 214 20.08 13.47 0.42
C GLY A 214 20.44 12.07 -0.08
N ARG A 215 21.60 12.00 -0.73
CA ARG A 215 22.18 10.79 -1.35
C ARG A 215 23.44 10.36 -0.63
N THR A 216 23.69 9.05 -0.56
CA THR A 216 24.85 8.49 0.12
C THR A 216 25.19 7.10 -0.42
N THR A 217 26.40 6.64 -0.18
CA THR A 217 26.80 5.25 -0.48
C THR A 217 26.62 4.40 0.78
N VAL A 218 25.92 3.28 0.66
CA VAL A 218 25.69 2.34 1.74
C VAL A 218 26.26 0.96 1.39
N LYS A 219 26.92 0.34 2.34
CA LYS A 219 27.39 -1.04 2.24
C LYS A 219 26.33 -1.97 2.82
N ALA A 220 25.83 -2.90 2.02
CA ALA A 220 24.97 -4.00 2.48
C ALA A 220 25.74 -5.03 3.30
N ASP A 221 25.04 -5.94 3.97
CA ASP A 221 25.66 -6.95 4.84
C ASP A 221 26.48 -7.99 4.06
N ASN A 222 26.14 -8.21 2.78
CA ASN A 222 26.92 -9.05 1.86
C ASN A 222 28.19 -8.38 1.33
N GLY A 223 28.50 -7.15 1.74
CA GLY A 223 29.69 -6.40 1.35
C GLY A 223 29.53 -5.50 0.12
N THR A 224 28.45 -5.64 -0.64
CA THR A 224 28.15 -4.81 -1.83
C THR A 224 27.84 -3.39 -1.44
N LYS A 225 28.36 -2.42 -2.19
CA LYS A 225 28.07 -0.98 -2.02
C LYS A 225 27.02 -0.53 -3.01
N TYR A 226 26.06 0.24 -2.54
CA TYR A 226 24.96 0.80 -3.33
C TYR A 226 24.91 2.33 -3.19
N GLN A 227 24.62 3.02 -4.29
CA GLN A 227 24.20 4.41 -4.23
C GLN A 227 22.76 4.43 -3.69
N CYS A 228 22.50 5.23 -2.67
CA CYS A 228 21.22 5.23 -1.96
C CYS A 228 20.68 6.64 -1.78
N LEU A 229 19.36 6.75 -1.84
CA LEU A 229 18.58 7.84 -1.28
C LEU A 229 18.44 7.60 0.22
N ARG A 230 18.62 8.63 1.03
CA ARG A 230 18.30 8.61 2.45
C ARG A 230 16.93 9.26 2.65
N LEU A 231 15.98 8.48 3.17
CA LEU A 231 14.60 8.88 3.40
C LEU A 231 14.30 8.72 4.89
N ALA A 232 13.95 9.82 5.56
CA ALA A 232 13.52 9.77 6.95
C ALA A 232 12.00 9.62 7.02
N TYR A 233 11.52 8.59 7.73
CA TYR A 233 10.13 8.46 8.11
C TYR A 233 9.90 9.10 9.48
N LEU A 234 8.94 10.03 9.52
CA LEU A 234 8.61 10.81 10.71
C LEU A 234 7.11 10.72 11.01
N GLU A 235 6.77 10.67 12.28
CA GLU A 235 5.39 10.75 12.78
C GLU A 235 5.20 11.95 13.68
N LEU A 236 4.01 12.54 13.64
CA LEU A 236 3.66 13.66 14.52
C LEU A 236 3.34 13.15 15.93
N GLU A 237 4.17 13.49 16.89
CA GLU A 237 4.00 13.18 18.29
C GLU A 237 4.25 14.45 19.12
N ASP A 238 3.35 14.79 20.05
CA ASP A 238 3.44 16.00 20.89
C ASP A 238 3.69 17.29 20.10
N LYS A 239 2.97 17.47 18.97
CA LYS A 239 3.08 18.63 18.05
C LYS A 239 4.44 18.75 17.35
N LYS A 240 5.28 17.73 17.36
CA LYS A 240 6.57 17.69 16.67
C LYS A 240 6.71 16.41 15.87
N TYR A 241 7.32 16.53 14.70
CA TYR A 241 7.66 15.35 13.90
C TYR A 241 8.88 14.66 14.51
N LYS A 242 8.68 13.45 14.99
CA LYS A 242 9.75 12.58 15.52
C LYS A 242 10.19 11.61 14.44
N ARG A 243 11.49 11.42 14.32
CA ARG A 243 12.11 10.45 13.42
C ARG A 243 11.93 9.04 13.99
N ILE A 244 11.32 8.16 13.21
CA ILE A 244 11.05 6.78 13.58
C ILE A 244 12.02 5.83 12.88
N VAL A 245 12.21 6.00 11.55
CA VAL A 245 13.11 5.14 10.75
C VAL A 245 13.84 5.99 9.70
N ASP A 246 15.13 5.72 9.50
CA ASP A 246 15.84 6.11 8.28
C ASP A 246 15.90 4.92 7.33
N PHE A 247 15.41 5.10 6.13
CA PHE A 247 15.53 4.16 5.02
C PHE A 247 16.65 4.61 4.09
N TYR A 248 17.53 3.71 3.76
CA TYR A 248 18.53 3.86 2.71
C TYR A 248 18.13 2.95 1.56
N VAL A 249 17.51 3.51 0.53
CA VAL A 249 17.01 2.75 -0.63
C VAL A 249 17.90 2.99 -1.83
N THR A 250 18.03 2.02 -2.73
CA THR A 250 18.83 2.20 -3.96
C THR A 250 18.36 3.42 -4.75
N ASP A 251 19.29 4.19 -5.31
CA ASP A 251 19.02 5.34 -6.17
C ASP A 251 18.81 4.84 -7.63
N ASP A 252 17.83 3.98 -7.80
CA ASP A 252 17.37 3.39 -9.05
C ASP A 252 15.85 3.22 -9.02
N ASP A 253 15.25 2.71 -10.11
CA ASP A 253 13.80 2.55 -10.21
C ASP A 253 13.20 1.49 -9.27
N ASN A 254 14.00 0.63 -8.64
CA ASN A 254 13.52 -0.37 -7.69
C ASN A 254 13.38 0.15 -6.26
N HIS A 255 14.16 1.18 -5.89
CA HIS A 255 14.23 1.71 -4.52
C HIS A 255 14.30 0.58 -3.47
N ILE A 256 15.25 -0.37 -3.66
CA ILE A 256 15.45 -1.49 -2.74
C ILE A 256 15.99 -0.97 -1.41
N PRO A 257 15.37 -1.27 -0.27
CA PRO A 257 15.91 -0.91 1.04
C PRO A 257 17.20 -1.70 1.32
N ILE A 258 18.33 -1.01 1.32
CA ILE A 258 19.65 -1.60 1.61
C ILE A 258 19.92 -1.61 3.11
N ARG A 259 19.46 -0.56 3.79
CA ARG A 259 19.61 -0.40 5.23
C ARG A 259 18.43 0.35 5.81
N LEU A 260 18.01 -0.05 7.02
CA LEU A 260 17.07 0.66 7.85
C LEU A 260 17.72 0.95 9.21
N ASP A 261 17.63 2.18 9.69
CA ASP A 261 18.01 2.56 11.05
C ASP A 261 16.74 2.94 11.82
N MET A 262 16.36 2.10 12.78
CA MET A 262 15.13 2.24 13.57
C MET A 262 15.46 2.86 14.94
N PHE A 263 14.76 3.95 15.27
CA PHE A 263 14.91 4.67 16.53
C PHE A 263 13.84 4.19 17.51
N LEU A 264 14.23 3.29 18.40
CA LEU A 264 13.32 2.66 19.34
C LEU A 264 13.27 3.46 20.66
N ARG A 265 12.20 3.26 21.42
CA ARG A 265 12.07 3.87 22.77
C ARG A 265 13.24 3.53 23.67
N PHE A 266 13.80 2.32 23.54
CA PHE A 266 14.96 1.85 24.28
C PHE A 266 16.02 1.35 23.30
N GLY A 267 16.97 2.24 22.94
CA GLY A 267 18.06 1.93 22.03
C GLY A 267 17.71 2.12 20.56
N SER A 268 18.42 1.40 19.69
CA SER A 268 18.22 1.44 18.24
C SER A 268 18.44 0.08 17.62
N ALA A 269 17.79 -0.16 16.51
CA ALA A 269 17.99 -1.36 15.70
C ALA A 269 18.36 -0.98 14.27
N LYS A 270 19.06 -1.89 13.59
CA LYS A 270 19.41 -1.76 12.18
C LYS A 270 19.06 -3.03 11.44
N ALA A 271 18.53 -2.87 10.23
CA ALA A 271 18.40 -3.95 9.28
C ALA A 271 19.35 -3.69 8.10
N PHE A 272 20.12 -4.69 7.69
CA PHE A 272 20.99 -4.63 6.52
C PHE A 272 20.60 -5.71 5.54
N LEU A 273 20.42 -5.33 4.27
CA LEU A 273 20.20 -6.30 3.19
C LEU A 273 21.41 -7.23 3.06
N TYR A 274 21.17 -8.55 2.98
CA TYR A 274 22.23 -9.51 2.69
C TYR A 274 21.95 -10.34 1.43
N ASP A 275 20.66 -10.50 1.02
CA ASP A 275 20.28 -11.20 -0.22
C ASP A 275 19.02 -10.60 -0.81
N MET A 276 18.90 -10.59 -2.14
CA MET A 276 17.72 -10.13 -2.87
C MET A 276 17.54 -10.93 -4.16
N LYS A 277 16.28 -11.20 -4.51
CA LYS A 277 15.90 -11.93 -5.72
C LYS A 277 14.61 -11.35 -6.31
N GLY A 278 14.44 -11.48 -7.63
CA GLY A 278 13.21 -11.16 -8.31
C GLY A 278 12.92 -9.66 -8.43
N GLN A 279 13.93 -8.80 -8.44
CA GLN A 279 13.78 -7.36 -8.67
C GLN A 279 13.11 -7.10 -10.03
N ARG A 280 12.45 -5.95 -10.15
CA ARG A 280 11.72 -5.58 -11.37
C ARG A 280 12.65 -5.11 -12.49
N ASN A 281 13.61 -4.22 -12.17
CA ASN A 281 14.53 -3.54 -13.09
C ASN A 281 15.96 -3.97 -12.84
#